data_e53fc77d2248696d41eb8fa5e8321af4
#
_entry.id   e53fc77d2248696d41eb8fa5e8321af4
#
_cell.length_a   1.000
_cell.length_b   1.000
_cell.length_c   1.000
_cell.angle_alpha   90.00
_cell.angle_beta   90.00
_cell.angle_gamma   90.00
#
_symmetry.space_group_name_H-M   'P 1'
#
loop_
_entity.id
_entity.type
_entity.pdbx_description
1 polymer ?
#
loop_
_entity_poly.entity_id
_entity_poly.type
_entity_poly.pdbx_seq_one_letter_code
_entity_poly.pdbx_strand_id
1 'polypeptide(L)'
;MTRPVAPAAAVLLALSFALPILDGCVPLIVAGAAQVAVSAGDPRSTGAQIDDQTIEVKVTTAAGSKWGNEVHLNVTSYNGIVLLTGEAPSTVVQDEITKIAKSTDRVRIVQNEMVIGPVTDLSARTDDTYITSKVKTRLLDDDKVKALYIKVVTERSVVYLMGIVPREEGTQAAQVAATTSGVASVVKVFEYKN
;
A
#
# COMPACT_ATOMS: atom_id res chain seq x y z
N MET A 1 -25.41 77.96 5.52
CA MET A 1 -25.99 76.90 4.64
C MET A 1 -24.93 75.87 4.42
N THR A 2 -24.86 74.87 5.25
CA THR A 2 -23.92 73.77 5.18
C THR A 2 -24.69 72.42 5.12
N ARG A 3 -24.57 71.73 4.01
CA ARG A 3 -25.18 70.42 3.82
C ARG A 3 -24.24 69.31 4.46
N PRO A 4 -24.78 68.39 5.22
CA PRO A 4 -23.99 67.29 5.70
C PRO A 4 -23.86 66.14 4.64
N VAL A 5 -22.63 65.66 4.45
CA VAL A 5 -22.34 64.53 3.64
C VAL A 5 -22.54 63.22 4.48
N ALA A 6 -23.42 62.37 3.99
CA ALA A 6 -23.61 61.01 4.61
C ALA A 6 -22.46 60.06 4.30
N PRO A 7 -21.99 59.26 5.27
CA PRO A 7 -21.04 58.22 5.00
C PRO A 7 -21.72 56.98 4.41
N ALA A 8 -21.18 56.50 3.31
CA ALA A 8 -21.60 55.24 2.68
C ALA A 8 -21.26 54.05 3.59
N ALA A 9 -22.29 53.37 4.05
CA ALA A 9 -22.12 52.11 4.79
C ALA A 9 -21.67 51.01 3.84
N ALA A 10 -20.47 50.54 4.04
CA ALA A 10 -19.95 49.32 3.38
C ALA A 10 -20.62 48.08 3.99
N VAL A 11 -21.54 47.49 3.24
CA VAL A 11 -22.12 46.17 3.58
C VAL A 11 -21.12 45.10 3.23
N LEU A 12 -20.39 44.60 4.23
CA LEU A 12 -19.60 43.40 4.15
C LEU A 12 -20.54 42.19 4.26
N LEU A 13 -20.84 41.57 3.11
CA LEU A 13 -21.60 40.35 3.02
C LEU A 13 -20.64 39.18 3.38
N ALA A 14 -20.66 38.78 4.66
CA ALA A 14 -19.98 37.57 5.11
C ALA A 14 -20.74 36.35 4.59
N LEU A 15 -20.26 35.76 3.47
CA LEU A 15 -20.76 34.53 2.93
C LEU A 15 -20.17 33.37 3.76
N SER A 16 -20.91 33.00 4.84
CA SER A 16 -20.61 31.81 5.64
C SER A 16 -20.88 30.56 4.82
N PHE A 17 -19.86 29.99 4.22
CA PHE A 17 -19.91 28.67 3.56
C PHE A 17 -19.92 27.60 4.67
N ALA A 18 -21.12 27.19 5.11
CA ALA A 18 -21.30 26.01 5.95
C ALA A 18 -21.06 24.78 5.07
N LEU A 19 -19.85 24.22 5.14
CA LEU A 19 -19.57 22.89 4.59
C LEU A 19 -20.22 21.85 5.51
N PRO A 20 -21.14 20.99 5.03
CA PRO A 20 -21.55 19.82 5.77
C PRO A 20 -20.35 18.88 5.85
N ILE A 21 -19.90 18.57 7.07
CA ILE A 21 -18.96 17.48 7.35
C ILE A 21 -19.76 16.20 7.10
N LEU A 22 -19.65 15.64 5.90
CA LEU A 22 -20.07 14.28 5.61
C LEU A 22 -18.97 13.38 6.15
N ASP A 23 -19.24 12.71 7.28
CA ASP A 23 -18.51 11.53 7.73
C ASP A 23 -18.68 10.42 6.67
N GLY A 24 -17.81 10.43 5.70
CA GLY A 24 -17.70 9.41 4.67
C GLY A 24 -16.28 9.47 4.15
N CYS A 25 -15.54 8.38 4.28
CA CYS A 25 -14.24 8.19 3.65
C CYS A 25 -14.35 8.42 2.14
N VAL A 26 -14.20 9.67 1.72
CA VAL A 26 -13.96 10.00 0.32
C VAL A 26 -12.45 9.82 0.11
N PRO A 27 -12.00 8.83 -0.69
CA PRO A 27 -10.62 8.84 -1.13
C PRO A 27 -10.41 10.13 -1.91
N LEU A 28 -9.52 10.97 -1.38
CA LEU A 28 -9.19 12.26 -1.97
C LEU A 28 -8.63 12.05 -3.39
N ILE A 29 -9.49 12.19 -4.39
CA ILE A 29 -9.12 12.22 -5.81
C ILE A 29 -8.46 13.57 -6.09
N VAL A 30 -7.29 13.84 -5.53
CA VAL A 30 -6.48 15.04 -5.80
C VAL A 30 -5.12 14.68 -6.42
N ALA A 31 -4.92 13.46 -6.88
CA ALA A 31 -3.64 13.06 -7.47
C ALA A 31 -3.75 12.57 -8.93
N GLY A 32 -4.77 12.97 -9.67
CA GLY A 32 -5.00 12.47 -11.04
C GLY A 32 -3.82 12.65 -12.01
N ALA A 33 -3.03 13.72 -11.87
CA ALA A 33 -1.92 13.99 -12.78
C ALA A 33 -0.64 13.22 -12.42
N ALA A 34 -0.34 13.04 -11.14
CA ALA A 34 0.84 12.30 -10.69
C ALA A 34 0.69 10.78 -10.87
N GLN A 35 -0.52 10.25 -10.69
CA GLN A 35 -0.81 8.83 -10.90
C GLN A 35 -0.75 8.43 -12.38
N VAL A 36 -1.19 9.32 -13.29
CA VAL A 36 -1.10 9.07 -14.74
C VAL A 36 0.36 9.02 -15.22
N ALA A 37 1.25 9.85 -14.65
CA ALA A 37 2.67 9.84 -15.01
C ALA A 37 3.39 8.55 -14.53
N VAL A 38 3.04 8.03 -13.36
CA VAL A 38 3.57 6.75 -12.86
C VAL A 38 3.01 5.57 -13.67
N SER A 39 1.73 5.61 -14.07
CA SER A 39 1.11 4.59 -14.92
C SER A 39 1.78 4.44 -16.30
N ALA A 40 2.28 5.52 -16.90
CA ALA A 40 2.87 5.48 -18.23
C ALA A 40 4.15 4.65 -18.33
N GLY A 41 4.83 4.41 -17.21
CA GLY A 41 6.06 3.60 -17.14
C GLY A 41 5.91 2.30 -16.37
N ASP A 42 4.78 2.07 -15.70
CA ASP A 42 4.50 0.84 -14.95
C ASP A 42 4.43 -0.35 -15.93
N PRO A 43 5.17 -1.45 -15.67
CA PRO A 43 5.14 -2.61 -16.55
C PRO A 43 3.80 -3.33 -16.58
N ARG A 44 2.86 -3.02 -15.65
CA ARG A 44 1.50 -3.54 -15.63
C ARG A 44 0.57 -2.68 -16.48
N SER A 45 -0.45 -3.30 -17.07
CA SER A 45 -1.56 -2.54 -17.66
C SER A 45 -2.39 -1.84 -16.58
N THR A 46 -3.10 -0.78 -16.93
CA THR A 46 -4.05 -0.11 -16.03
C THR A 46 -5.11 -1.09 -15.51
N GLY A 47 -5.57 -2.04 -16.36
CA GLY A 47 -6.48 -3.11 -15.94
C GLY A 47 -5.87 -3.98 -14.84
N ALA A 48 -4.62 -4.39 -14.98
CA ALA A 48 -3.93 -5.18 -13.96
C ALA A 48 -3.76 -4.43 -12.63
N GLN A 49 -3.55 -3.11 -12.67
CA GLN A 49 -3.48 -2.29 -11.46
C GLN A 49 -4.83 -2.22 -10.74
N ILE A 50 -5.94 -2.10 -11.48
CA ILE A 50 -7.30 -2.13 -10.94
C ILE A 50 -7.64 -3.53 -10.39
N ASP A 51 -7.28 -4.58 -11.11
CA ASP A 51 -7.45 -5.96 -10.66
C ASP A 51 -6.70 -6.20 -9.34
N ASP A 52 -5.44 -5.73 -9.23
CA ASP A 52 -4.64 -5.84 -8.00
C ASP A 52 -5.33 -5.16 -6.80
N GLN A 53 -5.82 -3.93 -6.96
CA GLN A 53 -6.56 -3.23 -5.89
C GLN A 53 -7.85 -3.97 -5.53
N THR A 54 -8.56 -4.50 -6.51
CA THR A 54 -9.79 -5.27 -6.29
C THR A 54 -9.52 -6.55 -5.51
N ILE A 55 -8.43 -7.25 -5.82
CA ILE A 55 -7.98 -8.44 -5.08
C ILE A 55 -7.69 -8.08 -3.62
N GLU A 56 -6.89 -7.03 -3.37
CA GLU A 56 -6.55 -6.58 -2.03
C GLU A 56 -7.82 -6.31 -1.19
N VAL A 57 -8.79 -5.58 -1.74
CA VAL A 57 -10.04 -5.26 -1.05
C VAL A 57 -10.89 -6.51 -0.79
N LYS A 58 -11.07 -7.38 -1.81
CA LYS A 58 -11.89 -8.60 -1.67
C LYS A 58 -11.34 -9.53 -0.60
N VAL A 59 -10.03 -9.82 -0.63
CA VAL A 59 -9.39 -10.73 0.33
C VAL A 59 -9.42 -10.16 1.74
N THR A 60 -9.06 -8.87 1.90
CA THR A 60 -9.07 -8.19 3.22
C THR A 60 -10.48 -8.15 3.79
N THR A 61 -11.50 -7.83 2.99
CA THR A 61 -12.89 -7.76 3.46
C THR A 61 -13.41 -9.15 3.85
N ALA A 62 -13.14 -10.18 3.04
CA ALA A 62 -13.58 -11.54 3.34
C ALA A 62 -12.92 -12.09 4.61
N ALA A 63 -11.63 -11.86 4.79
CA ALA A 63 -10.91 -12.26 6.00
C ALA A 63 -11.39 -11.46 7.23
N GLY A 64 -11.50 -10.13 7.11
CA GLY A 64 -11.95 -9.26 8.19
C GLY A 64 -13.37 -9.56 8.66
N SER A 65 -14.28 -9.92 7.75
CA SER A 65 -15.65 -10.31 8.08
C SER A 65 -15.72 -11.63 8.89
N LYS A 66 -14.71 -12.50 8.74
CA LYS A 66 -14.70 -13.83 9.38
C LYS A 66 -13.95 -13.83 10.71
N TRP A 67 -12.81 -13.14 10.80
CA TRP A 67 -11.92 -13.19 11.97
C TRP A 67 -11.72 -11.85 12.68
N GLY A 68 -12.12 -10.73 12.07
CA GLY A 68 -12.05 -9.41 12.70
C GLY A 68 -10.66 -9.09 13.27
N ASN A 69 -10.62 -8.80 14.56
CA ASN A 69 -9.38 -8.43 15.26
C ASN A 69 -8.52 -9.63 15.71
N GLU A 70 -8.97 -10.88 15.46
CA GLU A 70 -8.19 -12.08 15.80
C GLU A 70 -7.01 -12.29 14.84
N VAL A 71 -7.05 -11.64 13.69
CA VAL A 71 -6.04 -11.72 12.64
C VAL A 71 -5.53 -10.32 12.31
N HIS A 72 -4.22 -10.19 12.23
CA HIS A 72 -3.60 -9.08 11.54
C HIS A 72 -3.23 -9.54 10.13
N LEU A 73 -3.88 -8.99 9.11
CA LEU A 73 -3.66 -9.37 7.71
C LEU A 73 -3.36 -8.16 6.86
N ASN A 74 -2.19 -8.18 6.24
CA ASN A 74 -1.84 -7.31 5.12
C ASN A 74 -1.92 -8.12 3.82
N VAL A 75 -2.71 -7.63 2.88
CA VAL A 75 -2.83 -8.20 1.53
C VAL A 75 -2.22 -7.22 0.55
N THR A 76 -1.24 -7.67 -0.20
CA THR A 76 -0.61 -6.88 -1.25
C THR A 76 -0.64 -7.66 -2.55
N SER A 77 -1.19 -7.08 -3.61
CA SER A 77 -1.22 -7.68 -4.94
C SER A 77 -0.34 -6.90 -5.91
N TYR A 78 0.36 -7.61 -6.77
CA TYR A 78 1.12 -7.05 -7.88
C TYR A 78 1.05 -8.00 -9.08
N ASN A 79 0.38 -7.58 -10.13
CA ASN A 79 0.11 -8.39 -11.34
C ASN A 79 -0.51 -9.76 -11.04
N GLY A 80 -1.46 -9.82 -10.08
CA GLY A 80 -2.12 -11.04 -9.65
C GLY A 80 -1.26 -11.97 -8.77
N ILE A 81 -0.03 -11.59 -8.44
CA ILE A 81 0.76 -12.23 -7.38
C ILE A 81 0.34 -11.60 -6.06
N VAL A 82 -0.25 -12.37 -5.17
CA VAL A 82 -0.76 -11.93 -3.88
C VAL A 82 0.20 -12.34 -2.78
N LEU A 83 0.68 -11.37 -2.03
CA LEU A 83 1.44 -11.55 -0.81
C LEU A 83 0.50 -11.38 0.39
N LEU A 84 0.48 -12.36 1.27
CA LEU A 84 -0.22 -12.32 2.56
C LEU A 84 0.82 -12.24 3.67
N THR A 85 0.79 -11.17 4.48
CA THR A 85 1.66 -10.99 5.65
C THR A 85 0.84 -10.66 6.88
N GLY A 86 1.46 -10.75 8.06
CA GLY A 86 0.83 -10.50 9.35
C GLY A 86 0.71 -11.76 10.20
N GLU A 87 -0.24 -11.81 11.13
CA GLU A 87 -0.38 -12.87 12.11
C GLU A 87 -1.76 -13.53 12.05
N ALA A 88 -1.76 -14.86 12.21
CA ALA A 88 -2.95 -15.68 12.36
C ALA A 88 -2.88 -16.50 13.64
N PRO A 89 -4.01 -16.77 14.34
CA PRO A 89 -4.02 -17.51 15.58
C PRO A 89 -3.72 -19.01 15.42
N SER A 90 -3.87 -19.55 14.19
CA SER A 90 -3.61 -20.95 13.91
C SER A 90 -3.34 -21.19 12.42
N THR A 91 -2.74 -22.35 12.11
CA THR A 91 -2.55 -22.82 10.73
C THR A 91 -3.87 -23.00 9.98
N VAL A 92 -4.92 -23.39 10.66
CA VAL A 92 -6.26 -23.55 10.05
C VAL A 92 -6.77 -22.21 9.52
N VAL A 93 -6.64 -21.14 10.30
CA VAL A 93 -7.03 -19.78 9.87
C VAL A 93 -6.14 -19.30 8.74
N GLN A 94 -4.84 -19.49 8.84
CA GLN A 94 -3.87 -19.15 7.79
C GLN A 94 -4.18 -19.84 6.46
N ASP A 95 -4.52 -21.14 6.50
CA ASP A 95 -4.88 -21.93 5.32
C ASP A 95 -6.21 -21.47 4.71
N GLU A 96 -7.19 -21.12 5.53
CA GLU A 96 -8.46 -20.60 5.05
C GLU A 96 -8.31 -19.22 4.38
N ILE A 97 -7.50 -18.33 4.94
CA ILE A 97 -7.15 -17.04 4.30
C ILE A 97 -6.47 -17.28 2.95
N THR A 98 -5.54 -18.24 2.91
CA THR A 98 -4.88 -18.63 1.66
C THR A 98 -5.87 -19.15 0.62
N LYS A 99 -6.88 -19.95 1.04
CA LYS A 99 -7.95 -20.43 0.16
C LYS A 99 -8.80 -19.28 -0.37
N ILE A 100 -9.17 -18.31 0.49
CA ILE A 100 -9.90 -17.12 0.08
C ILE A 100 -9.10 -16.36 -1.00
N ALA A 101 -7.82 -16.11 -0.76
CA ALA A 101 -6.98 -15.44 -1.73
C ALA A 101 -6.91 -16.21 -3.07
N LYS A 102 -6.65 -17.52 -3.02
CA LYS A 102 -6.58 -18.37 -4.22
C LYS A 102 -7.88 -18.45 -5.01
N SER A 103 -9.04 -18.33 -4.35
CA SER A 103 -10.36 -18.36 -5.00
C SER A 103 -10.81 -17.01 -5.54
N THR A 104 -10.06 -15.94 -5.28
CA THR A 104 -10.37 -14.61 -5.77
C THR A 104 -9.99 -14.48 -7.25
N ASP A 105 -10.92 -13.94 -8.05
CA ASP A 105 -10.70 -13.75 -9.49
C ASP A 105 -9.41 -12.96 -9.75
N ARG A 106 -8.72 -13.30 -10.86
CA ARG A 106 -7.46 -12.68 -11.30
C ARG A 106 -6.24 -12.98 -10.43
N VAL A 107 -6.37 -13.69 -9.33
CA VAL A 107 -5.22 -14.17 -8.56
C VAL A 107 -4.53 -15.29 -9.33
N ARG A 108 -3.22 -15.13 -9.55
CA ARG A 108 -2.36 -16.07 -10.27
C ARG A 108 -1.54 -16.93 -9.31
N ILE A 109 -0.97 -16.28 -8.30
CA ILE A 109 -0.07 -16.90 -7.31
C ILE A 109 -0.40 -16.30 -5.95
N VAL A 110 -0.37 -17.11 -4.90
CA VAL A 110 -0.45 -16.65 -3.50
C VAL A 110 0.84 -17.06 -2.79
N GLN A 111 1.55 -16.05 -2.32
CA GLN A 111 2.69 -16.17 -1.42
C GLN A 111 2.21 -15.89 -0.01
N ASN A 112 2.15 -16.92 0.81
CA ASN A 112 1.71 -16.78 2.19
C ASN A 112 2.93 -16.72 3.11
N GLU A 113 3.15 -15.56 3.69
CA GLU A 113 4.23 -15.23 4.64
C GLU A 113 3.65 -14.85 6.02
N MET A 114 2.38 -15.17 6.28
CA MET A 114 1.79 -14.97 7.60
C MET A 114 2.47 -15.87 8.62
N VAL A 115 2.61 -15.38 9.85
CA VAL A 115 3.13 -16.17 10.96
C VAL A 115 2.00 -16.59 11.91
N ILE A 116 2.20 -17.69 12.61
CA ILE A 116 1.28 -18.13 13.66
C ILE A 116 1.70 -17.47 14.96
N GLY A 117 0.81 -16.70 15.56
CA GLY A 117 1.07 -15.98 16.81
C GLY A 117 0.05 -14.90 17.11
N PRO A 118 0.22 -14.22 18.23
CA PRO A 118 -0.61 -13.08 18.58
C PRO A 118 -0.39 -11.92 17.63
N VAL A 119 -1.43 -11.13 17.45
CA VAL A 119 -1.39 -9.91 16.63
C VAL A 119 -0.33 -8.94 17.17
N THR A 120 0.54 -8.47 16.27
CA THR A 120 1.60 -7.50 16.56
C THR A 120 0.99 -6.18 17.05
N ASP A 121 1.64 -5.56 18.03
CA ASP A 121 1.20 -4.27 18.56
C ASP A 121 1.44 -3.10 17.57
N LEU A 122 0.84 -1.95 17.87
CA LEU A 122 0.91 -0.78 16.99
C LEU A 122 2.33 -0.19 16.90
N SER A 123 3.16 -0.32 17.96
CA SER A 123 4.51 0.21 17.95
C SER A 123 5.40 -0.54 16.97
N ALA A 124 5.32 -1.86 16.94
CA ALA A 124 6.07 -2.69 16.00
C ALA A 124 5.68 -2.39 14.54
N ARG A 125 4.38 -2.17 14.26
CA ARG A 125 3.91 -1.77 12.92
C ARG A 125 4.42 -0.39 12.49
N THR A 126 4.58 0.52 13.46
CA THR A 126 5.16 1.84 13.21
C THR A 126 6.64 1.70 12.82
N ASP A 127 7.39 0.84 13.50
CA ASP A 127 8.78 0.54 13.17
C ASP A 127 8.91 -0.07 11.75
N ASP A 128 8.01 -0.98 11.38
CA ASP A 128 7.96 -1.56 10.03
C ASP A 128 7.66 -0.51 8.95
N THR A 129 6.75 0.42 9.25
CA THR A 129 6.46 1.57 8.37
C THR A 129 7.70 2.44 8.17
N TYR A 130 8.45 2.69 9.23
CA TYR A 130 9.70 3.46 9.17
C TYR A 130 10.78 2.72 8.36
N ILE A 131 10.93 1.41 8.54
CA ILE A 131 11.83 0.57 7.74
C ILE A 131 11.44 0.63 6.27
N THR A 132 10.15 0.47 5.95
CA THR A 132 9.63 0.58 4.58
C THR A 132 10.03 1.91 3.94
N SER A 133 9.89 3.02 4.65
CA SER A 133 10.24 4.35 4.16
C SER A 133 11.74 4.48 3.87
N LYS A 134 12.60 3.97 4.76
CA LYS A 134 14.06 3.95 4.55
C LYS A 134 14.45 3.12 3.32
N VAL A 135 13.86 1.92 3.18
CA VAL A 135 14.12 1.06 2.02
C VAL A 135 13.70 1.75 0.73
N LYS A 136 12.50 2.34 0.67
CA LYS A 136 12.01 3.06 -0.50
C LYS A 136 12.93 4.22 -0.88
N THR A 137 13.36 5.04 0.08
CA THR A 137 14.29 6.15 -0.19
C THR A 137 15.60 5.62 -0.77
N ARG A 138 16.19 4.59 -0.19
CA ARG A 138 17.45 4.02 -0.70
C ARG A 138 17.32 3.37 -2.07
N LEU A 139 16.15 2.77 -2.38
CA LEU A 139 15.88 2.26 -3.73
C LEU A 139 15.76 3.39 -4.74
N LEU A 140 15.17 4.54 -4.36
CA LEU A 140 15.07 5.73 -5.22
C LEU A 140 16.43 6.37 -5.50
N ASP A 141 17.36 6.27 -4.56
CA ASP A 141 18.73 6.80 -4.67
C ASP A 141 19.67 5.88 -5.48
N ASP A 142 19.21 4.67 -5.84
CA ASP A 142 20.02 3.69 -6.60
C ASP A 142 19.69 3.76 -8.10
N ASP A 143 20.67 4.20 -8.91
CA ASP A 143 20.52 4.39 -10.37
C ASP A 143 20.22 3.09 -11.14
N LYS A 144 20.45 1.91 -10.54
CA LYS A 144 20.24 0.60 -11.16
C LYS A 144 18.86 0.03 -10.88
N VAL A 145 18.04 0.71 -10.07
CA VAL A 145 16.73 0.25 -9.62
C VAL A 145 15.65 1.23 -10.06
N LYS A 146 14.64 0.74 -10.76
CA LYS A 146 13.43 1.51 -11.08
C LYS A 146 12.45 1.44 -9.93
N ALA A 147 12.81 2.08 -8.81
CA ALA A 147 12.14 1.98 -7.52
C ALA A 147 10.63 2.25 -7.56
N LEU A 148 10.15 3.10 -8.48
CA LEU A 148 8.73 3.43 -8.64
C LEU A 148 7.86 2.22 -9.02
N TYR A 149 8.45 1.17 -9.58
CA TYR A 149 7.75 -0.06 -10.00
C TYR A 149 8.01 -1.24 -9.07
N ILE A 150 8.64 -0.97 -7.92
CA ILE A 150 8.86 -1.96 -6.87
C ILE A 150 7.96 -1.62 -5.67
N LYS A 151 7.02 -2.50 -5.37
CA LYS A 151 6.25 -2.46 -4.12
C LYS A 151 7.13 -2.99 -2.99
N VAL A 152 7.23 -2.23 -1.90
CA VAL A 152 7.96 -2.60 -0.69
C VAL A 152 6.97 -2.76 0.44
N VAL A 153 6.94 -3.92 1.05
CA VAL A 153 6.15 -4.26 2.24
C VAL A 153 7.11 -4.69 3.33
N THR A 154 6.93 -4.20 4.54
CA THR A 154 7.69 -4.67 5.70
C THR A 154 6.72 -5.21 6.74
N GLU A 155 7.02 -6.42 7.21
CA GLU A 155 6.29 -7.06 8.30
C GLU A 155 7.31 -7.73 9.22
N ARG A 156 7.29 -7.39 10.52
CA ARG A 156 8.23 -7.92 11.53
C ARG A 156 9.70 -7.79 11.14
N SER A 157 10.05 -6.62 10.60
CA SER A 157 11.39 -6.29 10.07
C SER A 157 11.83 -7.14 8.85
N VAL A 158 10.95 -7.98 8.30
CA VAL A 158 11.16 -8.69 7.03
C VAL A 158 10.65 -7.82 5.90
N VAL A 159 11.51 -7.54 4.92
CA VAL A 159 11.15 -6.73 3.75
C VAL A 159 10.80 -7.63 2.58
N TYR A 160 9.62 -7.45 2.03
CA TYR A 160 9.14 -8.12 0.83
C TYR A 160 9.19 -7.15 -0.33
N LEU A 161 9.82 -7.56 -1.43
CA LEU A 161 9.95 -6.78 -2.65
C LEU A 161 9.14 -7.43 -3.76
N MET A 162 8.16 -6.69 -4.31
CA MET A 162 7.31 -7.15 -5.41
C MET A 162 7.49 -6.24 -6.62
N GLY A 163 7.37 -6.78 -7.81
CA GLY A 163 7.52 -6.02 -9.05
C GLY A 163 7.75 -6.94 -10.24
N ILE A 164 7.67 -6.39 -11.45
CA ILE A 164 8.07 -7.05 -12.68
C ILE A 164 9.41 -6.46 -13.11
N VAL A 165 10.50 -7.15 -12.84
CA VAL A 165 11.87 -6.62 -12.99
C VAL A 165 12.81 -7.60 -13.69
N PRO A 166 13.88 -7.12 -14.34
CA PRO A 166 15.00 -7.97 -14.73
C PRO A 166 15.67 -8.62 -13.50
N ARG A 167 16.29 -9.79 -13.67
CA ARG A 167 16.95 -10.51 -12.54
C ARG A 167 18.04 -9.68 -11.86
N GLU A 168 18.80 -8.92 -12.62
CA GLU A 168 19.86 -8.04 -12.12
C GLU A 168 19.30 -6.92 -11.25
N GLU A 169 18.24 -6.26 -11.72
CA GLU A 169 17.55 -5.20 -10.98
C GLU A 169 16.96 -5.74 -9.67
N GLY A 170 16.28 -6.91 -9.73
CA GLY A 170 15.73 -7.55 -8.53
C GLY A 170 16.81 -7.98 -7.52
N THR A 171 18.00 -8.36 -7.99
CA THR A 171 19.15 -8.67 -7.13
C THR A 171 19.69 -7.40 -6.47
N GLN A 172 19.86 -6.33 -7.23
CA GLN A 172 20.31 -5.03 -6.72
C GLN A 172 19.33 -4.47 -5.70
N ALA A 173 18.02 -4.48 -6.00
CA ALA A 173 16.99 -4.01 -5.08
C ALA A 173 17.01 -4.79 -3.76
N ALA A 174 17.17 -6.12 -3.81
CA ALA A 174 17.28 -6.94 -2.62
C ALA A 174 18.55 -6.62 -1.80
N GLN A 175 19.67 -6.32 -2.45
CA GLN A 175 20.91 -5.93 -1.77
C GLN A 175 20.78 -4.56 -1.08
N VAL A 176 20.17 -3.59 -1.76
CA VAL A 176 19.87 -2.27 -1.17
C VAL A 176 18.98 -2.40 0.06
N ALA A 177 17.91 -3.21 -0.04
CA ALA A 177 17.02 -3.46 1.08
C ALA A 177 17.74 -4.16 2.24
N ALA A 178 18.50 -5.22 1.97
CA ALA A 178 19.20 -6.02 3.00
C ALA A 178 20.24 -5.22 3.80
N THR A 179 20.83 -4.19 3.20
CA THR A 179 21.80 -3.31 3.87
C THR A 179 21.14 -2.09 4.53
N THR A 180 19.80 -2.02 4.56
CA THR A 180 19.07 -0.95 5.23
C THR A 180 18.93 -1.23 6.73
N SER A 181 19.28 -0.25 7.55
CA SER A 181 19.20 -0.38 9.02
C SER A 181 17.77 -0.71 9.49
N GLY A 182 17.65 -1.76 10.29
CA GLY A 182 16.39 -2.28 10.84
C GLY A 182 15.80 -3.44 10.03
N VAL A 183 16.33 -3.75 8.85
CA VAL A 183 15.92 -4.91 8.05
C VAL A 183 16.57 -6.18 8.61
N ALA A 184 15.75 -7.17 8.97
CA ALA A 184 16.21 -8.46 9.45
C ALA A 184 16.47 -9.43 8.29
N SER A 185 15.61 -9.43 7.28
CA SER A 185 15.74 -10.24 6.06
C SER A 185 14.96 -9.66 4.90
N VAL A 186 15.24 -10.15 3.69
CA VAL A 186 14.57 -9.71 2.45
C VAL A 186 14.04 -10.92 1.69
N VAL A 187 12.77 -10.87 1.33
CA VAL A 187 12.09 -11.87 0.50
C VAL A 187 11.79 -11.25 -0.86
N LYS A 188 12.24 -11.92 -1.92
CA LYS A 188 11.98 -11.50 -3.30
C LYS A 188 10.72 -12.17 -3.82
N VAL A 189 9.66 -11.38 -4.05
CA VAL A 189 8.38 -11.81 -4.62
C VAL A 189 8.23 -11.17 -6.01
N PHE A 190 9.31 -11.20 -6.78
CA PHE A 190 9.37 -10.62 -8.11
C PHE A 190 8.84 -11.57 -9.19
N GLU A 191 8.17 -11.01 -10.18
CA GLU A 191 8.02 -11.60 -11.50
C GLU A 191 9.22 -11.14 -12.36
N TYR A 192 10.00 -12.07 -12.89
CA TYR A 192 11.20 -11.73 -13.64
C TYR A 192 10.91 -11.62 -15.14
N LYS A 193 11.36 -10.50 -15.73
CA LYS A 193 11.40 -10.35 -17.19
C LYS A 193 12.57 -11.15 -17.75
N ASN A 194 12.32 -11.78 -18.88
CA ASN A 194 13.38 -12.36 -19.71
C ASN A 194 14.12 -11.28 -20.49
#